data_5160a5e53ebc6625d1611f3fdd3a0a5d
#
_entry.id   5160a5e53ebc6625d1611f3fdd3a0a5d
#
_cell.length_a   1.000
_cell.length_b   1.000
_cell.length_c   1.000
_cell.angle_alpha   90.00
_cell.angle_beta   90.00
_cell.angle_gamma   90.00
#
_symmetry.space_group_name_H-M   'P 1'
#
loop_
_entity.id
_entity.type
_entity.pdbx_description
1 polymer ?
#
loop_
_entity_poly.entity_id
_entity_poly.type
_entity_poly.pdbx_seq_one_letter_code
_entity_poly.pdbx_strand_id
1 'polypeptide(L)'
;MRWIRQAGIGVISLSFWGQHYFSDLNIPPLLDTAHRFNLKVNFTIEPYPYRRQFFTDDILYILDEHGEHPAFYRTEEQKPLFYIFRSTVGEGDRDYISDEEWNFMLNRLRLDPRSNSIFLGQTTDLGRCQRSGFDGVYTYAISNFSQWREIGEWFHSAGLLWSPSIFPGYIDSREKAYTGEEKVYSEGEW
;
A
#
# COMPACT_ATOMS: atom_id res chain seq x y z
N MET A 1 1.44 6.64 18.84
CA MET A 1 2.73 5.96 18.57
C MET A 1 3.16 4.98 19.67
N ARG A 2 3.13 5.35 20.98
CA ARG A 2 3.57 4.45 22.08
C ARG A 2 2.87 3.09 22.08
N TRP A 3 1.55 3.07 21.97
CA TRP A 3 0.76 1.82 21.95
C TRP A 3 1.03 0.98 20.68
N ILE A 4 1.22 1.62 19.55
CA ILE A 4 1.60 0.95 18.29
C ILE A 4 2.91 0.19 18.49
N ARG A 5 3.92 0.86 19.06
CA ARG A 5 5.22 0.24 19.35
C ARG A 5 5.10 -0.89 20.39
N GLN A 6 4.29 -0.73 21.43
CA GLN A 6 4.06 -1.78 22.45
C GLN A 6 3.34 -3.00 21.88
N ALA A 7 2.50 -2.82 20.85
CA ALA A 7 1.86 -3.92 20.12
C ALA A 7 2.80 -4.66 19.16
N GLY A 8 4.09 -4.32 19.12
CA GLY A 8 5.07 -4.97 18.25
C GLY A 8 5.07 -4.46 16.79
N ILE A 9 4.26 -3.45 16.47
CA ILE A 9 4.20 -2.87 15.14
C ILE A 9 5.47 -2.04 14.91
N GLY A 10 6.18 -2.33 13.83
CA GLY A 10 7.45 -1.65 13.46
C GLY A 10 7.29 -0.58 12.39
N VAL A 11 6.29 -0.72 11.53
CA VAL A 11 6.06 0.17 10.37
C VAL A 11 4.61 0.66 10.38
N ILE A 12 4.41 1.93 10.05
CA ILE A 12 3.10 2.56 9.84
C ILE A 12 2.98 2.87 8.36
N SER A 13 1.88 2.48 7.73
CA SER A 13 1.59 2.90 6.36
C SER A 13 0.73 4.16 6.37
N LEU A 14 1.20 5.21 5.71
CA LEU A 14 0.53 6.50 5.62
C LEU A 14 -0.19 6.63 4.28
N SER A 15 -1.48 6.93 4.30
CA SER A 15 -2.26 7.23 3.10
C SER A 15 -1.81 8.54 2.45
N PHE A 16 -1.35 8.48 1.20
CA PHE A 16 -0.95 9.63 0.40
C PHE A 16 -2.01 9.91 -0.67
N TRP A 17 -2.58 11.10 -0.64
CA TRP A 17 -3.67 11.57 -1.52
C TRP A 17 -3.23 12.60 -2.57
N GLY A 18 -1.94 12.62 -2.89
CA GLY A 18 -1.34 13.58 -3.81
C GLY A 18 -0.64 14.74 -3.10
N GLN A 19 0.23 15.44 -3.86
CA GLN A 19 0.96 16.59 -3.37
C GLN A 19 0.02 17.72 -2.93
N HIS A 20 0.41 18.45 -1.89
CA HIS A 20 -0.30 19.59 -1.32
C HIS A 20 -1.68 19.27 -0.72
N TYR A 21 -2.07 18.00 -0.65
CA TYR A 21 -3.25 17.56 0.08
C TYR A 21 -2.97 17.57 1.60
N PHE A 22 -4.03 17.54 2.42
CA PHE A 22 -3.83 17.61 3.89
C PHE A 22 -2.94 16.48 4.44
N SER A 23 -2.95 15.30 3.82
CA SER A 23 -2.08 14.18 4.20
C SER A 23 -0.62 14.50 3.97
N ASP A 24 -0.29 15.15 2.84
CA ASP A 24 1.05 15.56 2.50
C ASP A 24 1.64 16.54 3.53
N LEU A 25 0.88 17.56 3.90
CA LEU A 25 1.27 18.54 4.91
C LEU A 25 1.57 17.93 6.30
N ASN A 26 1.03 16.74 6.57
CA ASN A 26 1.23 16.04 7.84
C ASN A 26 2.38 15.01 7.80
N ILE A 27 3.03 14.80 6.65
CA ILE A 27 4.13 13.83 6.55
C ILE A 27 5.31 14.21 7.46
N PRO A 28 5.89 15.43 7.41
CA PRO A 28 7.06 15.75 8.22
C PRO A 28 6.83 15.56 9.73
N PRO A 29 5.79 16.12 10.37
CA PRO A 29 5.59 15.93 11.80
C PRO A 29 5.25 14.49 12.19
N LEU A 30 4.69 13.69 11.26
CA LEU A 30 4.44 12.27 11.47
C LEU A 30 5.74 11.46 11.44
N LEU A 31 6.63 11.73 10.48
CA LEU A 31 7.96 11.12 10.39
C LEU A 31 8.79 11.42 11.64
N ASP A 32 8.85 12.69 12.06
CA ASP A 32 9.54 13.11 13.30
C ASP A 32 9.00 12.36 14.52
N THR A 33 7.68 12.23 14.59
CA THR A 33 7.04 11.52 15.71
C THR A 33 7.33 10.03 15.64
N ALA A 34 7.25 9.40 14.49
CA ALA A 34 7.57 8.00 14.30
C ALA A 34 9.02 7.70 14.71
N HIS A 35 9.96 8.56 14.29
CA HIS A 35 11.36 8.43 14.65
C HIS A 35 11.58 8.41 16.17
N ARG A 36 10.94 9.34 16.91
CA ARG A 36 11.03 9.40 18.39
C ARG A 36 10.52 8.14 19.08
N PHE A 37 9.62 7.36 18.44
CA PHE A 37 9.09 6.12 18.99
C PHE A 37 9.74 4.86 18.36
N ASN A 38 10.83 5.01 17.60
CA ASN A 38 11.50 3.93 16.88
C ASN A 38 10.53 3.14 15.98
N LEU A 39 9.69 3.88 15.25
CA LEU A 39 8.81 3.38 14.21
C LEU A 39 9.30 3.85 12.85
N LYS A 40 8.99 3.07 11.83
CA LYS A 40 9.20 3.44 10.43
C LYS A 40 7.87 3.78 9.77
N VAL A 41 7.95 4.50 8.66
CA VAL A 41 6.78 4.92 7.86
C VAL A 41 7.01 4.56 6.42
N ASN A 42 6.06 3.86 5.80
CA ASN A 42 5.94 3.72 4.36
C ASN A 42 4.64 4.37 3.88
N PHE A 43 4.32 4.26 2.60
CA PHE A 43 3.20 4.98 2.01
C PHE A 43 2.25 4.04 1.28
N THR A 44 0.95 4.30 1.46
CA THR A 44 -0.13 3.77 0.62
C THR A 44 -0.58 4.88 -0.33
N ILE A 45 -0.40 4.67 -1.61
CA ILE A 45 -0.83 5.61 -2.64
C ILE A 45 -2.32 5.39 -2.92
N GLU A 46 -3.10 6.39 -2.57
CA GLU A 46 -4.56 6.37 -2.67
C GLU A 46 -5.07 6.71 -4.09
N PRO A 47 -6.33 6.45 -4.41
CA PRO A 47 -6.91 6.77 -5.72
C PRO A 47 -7.39 8.23 -5.76
N TYR A 48 -6.49 9.19 -5.68
CA TYR A 48 -6.81 10.62 -5.79
C TYR A 48 -7.07 11.04 -7.25
N PRO A 49 -7.74 12.20 -7.47
CA PRO A 49 -7.96 12.74 -8.80
C PRO A 49 -6.65 12.89 -9.57
N TYR A 50 -6.64 12.41 -10.82
CA TYR A 50 -5.46 12.45 -11.71
C TYR A 50 -4.27 11.59 -11.27
N ARG A 51 -4.42 10.63 -10.33
CA ARG A 51 -3.35 9.68 -9.95
C ARG A 51 -2.65 9.08 -11.18
N ARG A 52 -3.40 8.67 -12.21
CA ARG A 52 -2.86 8.13 -13.46
C ARG A 52 -1.84 9.08 -14.12
N GLN A 53 -2.06 10.38 -14.03
CA GLN A 53 -1.16 11.39 -14.64
C GLN A 53 0.04 11.70 -13.75
N PHE A 54 -0.15 11.78 -12.44
CA PHE A 54 0.86 12.29 -11.50
C PHE A 54 1.57 11.20 -10.70
N PHE A 55 1.17 9.93 -10.81
CA PHE A 55 1.70 8.82 -10.00
C PHE A 55 3.23 8.79 -9.97
N THR A 56 3.88 8.87 -11.12
CA THR A 56 5.35 8.83 -11.21
C THR A 56 6.00 10.02 -10.50
N ASP A 57 5.47 11.20 -10.73
CA ASP A 57 6.01 12.44 -10.16
C ASP A 57 5.76 12.49 -8.65
N ASP A 58 4.65 11.95 -8.17
CA ASP A 58 4.33 11.86 -6.75
C ASP A 58 5.24 10.87 -6.01
N ILE A 59 5.57 9.73 -6.62
CA ILE A 59 6.56 8.81 -6.02
C ILE A 59 7.92 9.49 -5.90
N LEU A 60 8.38 10.17 -6.96
CA LEU A 60 9.66 10.89 -6.93
C LEU A 60 9.64 12.03 -5.91
N TYR A 61 8.54 12.77 -5.81
CA TYR A 61 8.34 13.80 -4.80
C TYR A 61 8.48 13.25 -3.38
N ILE A 62 7.80 12.14 -3.06
CA ILE A 62 7.90 11.50 -1.73
C ILE A 62 9.36 11.11 -1.42
N LEU A 63 10.09 10.61 -2.41
CA LEU A 63 11.47 10.19 -2.24
C LEU A 63 12.41 11.39 -2.07
N ASP A 64 12.23 12.45 -2.86
CA ASP A 64 13.07 13.65 -2.82
C ASP A 64 12.86 14.44 -1.51
N GLU A 65 11.60 14.59 -1.05
CA GLU A 65 11.28 15.38 0.13
C GLU A 65 11.44 14.61 1.46
N HIS A 66 11.22 13.30 1.45
CA HIS A 66 11.09 12.52 2.68
C HIS A 66 11.99 11.28 2.75
N GLY A 67 12.55 10.86 1.62
CA GLY A 67 13.29 9.58 1.51
C GLY A 67 14.53 9.47 2.39
N GLU A 68 15.18 10.60 2.72
CA GLU A 68 16.37 10.64 3.59
C GLU A 68 16.01 10.69 5.10
N HIS A 69 14.71 10.81 5.43
CA HIS A 69 14.31 10.89 6.84
C HIS A 69 14.56 9.55 7.57
N PRO A 70 15.12 9.55 8.81
CA PRO A 70 15.46 8.31 9.52
C PRO A 70 14.28 7.38 9.80
N ALA A 71 13.04 7.90 9.84
CA ALA A 71 11.83 7.09 9.96
C ALA A 71 11.27 6.60 8.63
N PHE A 72 11.77 7.05 7.49
CA PHE A 72 11.34 6.53 6.19
C PHE A 72 11.68 5.03 6.10
N TYR A 73 10.70 4.21 5.72
CA TYR A 73 10.91 2.77 5.64
C TYR A 73 11.68 2.38 4.38
N ARG A 74 12.73 1.62 4.58
CA ARG A 74 13.46 0.92 3.54
C ARG A 74 13.65 -0.53 3.95
N THR A 75 13.65 -1.43 2.99
CA THR A 75 13.99 -2.84 3.21
C THR A 75 15.47 -3.00 3.64
N GLU A 76 15.89 -4.23 3.96
CA GLU A 76 17.28 -4.53 4.23
C GLU A 76 18.21 -4.18 3.04
N GLU A 77 17.67 -4.30 1.81
CA GLU A 77 18.35 -3.89 0.58
C GLU A 77 18.27 -2.37 0.29
N GLN A 78 17.82 -1.58 1.27
CA GLN A 78 17.66 -0.14 1.18
C GLN A 78 16.63 0.33 0.14
N LYS A 79 15.69 -0.53 -0.29
CA LYS A 79 14.63 -0.18 -1.23
C LYS A 79 13.42 0.41 -0.49
N PRO A 80 12.89 1.56 -0.94
CA PRO A 80 11.59 2.06 -0.51
C PRO A 80 10.48 1.05 -0.84
N LEU A 81 9.41 1.03 -0.04
CA LEU A 81 8.25 0.17 -0.29
C LEU A 81 6.97 0.99 -0.29
N PHE A 82 6.19 0.86 -1.36
CA PHE A 82 4.91 1.52 -1.55
C PHE A 82 3.78 0.52 -1.74
N TYR A 83 2.65 0.76 -1.09
CA TYR A 83 1.39 0.07 -1.33
C TYR A 83 0.53 0.89 -2.30
N ILE A 84 -0.10 0.26 -3.27
CA ILE A 84 -0.93 0.93 -4.27
C ILE A 84 -2.38 0.48 -4.10
N PHE A 85 -3.19 1.36 -3.47
CA PHE A 85 -4.60 1.06 -3.21
C PHE A 85 -5.43 1.16 -4.49
N ARG A 86 -6.41 0.25 -4.65
CA ARG A 86 -7.26 0.14 -5.85
C ARG A 86 -6.44 0.10 -7.15
N SER A 87 -5.37 -0.71 -7.15
CA SER A 87 -4.48 -0.83 -8.31
C SER A 87 -5.09 -1.61 -9.47
N THR A 88 -6.00 -2.56 -9.19
CA THR A 88 -6.56 -3.48 -10.19
C THR A 88 -8.09 -3.44 -10.27
N VAL A 89 -8.67 -2.25 -10.18
CA VAL A 89 -10.11 -2.06 -10.42
C VAL A 89 -10.47 -2.36 -11.88
N GLY A 90 -11.75 -2.68 -12.14
CA GLY A 90 -12.23 -2.99 -13.49
C GLY A 90 -12.33 -1.77 -14.40
N GLU A 91 -12.35 -2.02 -15.70
CA GLU A 91 -12.66 -1.01 -16.71
C GLU A 91 -13.99 -0.31 -16.41
N GLY A 92 -14.14 0.91 -16.51
CA GLY A 92 -15.35 1.68 -16.15
C GLY A 92 -15.37 2.17 -14.70
N ASP A 93 -14.45 1.71 -13.85
CA ASP A 93 -14.22 2.39 -12.57
C ASP A 93 -13.44 3.70 -12.82
N ARG A 94 -13.79 4.75 -12.08
CA ARG A 94 -13.13 6.06 -12.23
C ARG A 94 -11.62 6.03 -11.94
N ASP A 95 -11.19 5.07 -11.15
CA ASP A 95 -9.81 4.90 -10.72
C ASP A 95 -9.05 3.87 -11.60
N TYR A 96 -9.69 3.43 -12.70
CA TYR A 96 -9.11 2.43 -13.59
C TYR A 96 -7.82 2.91 -14.24
N ILE A 97 -6.81 2.07 -14.13
CA ILE A 97 -5.52 2.17 -14.85
C ILE A 97 -5.25 0.76 -15.40
N SER A 98 -4.95 0.65 -16.67
CA SER A 98 -4.71 -0.65 -17.31
C SER A 98 -3.42 -1.30 -16.81
N ASP A 99 -3.31 -2.63 -16.99
CA ASP A 99 -2.11 -3.37 -16.60
C ASP A 99 -0.86 -2.84 -17.36
N GLU A 100 -1.03 -2.48 -18.65
CA GLU A 100 0.04 -1.92 -19.48
C GLU A 100 0.48 -0.53 -19.00
N GLU A 101 -0.47 0.31 -18.57
CA GLU A 101 -0.14 1.63 -18.04
C GLU A 101 0.58 1.54 -16.69
N TRP A 102 0.14 0.63 -15.81
CA TRP A 102 0.88 0.34 -14.58
C TRP A 102 2.31 -0.11 -14.90
N ASN A 103 2.46 -1.07 -15.82
CA ASN A 103 3.76 -1.57 -16.24
C ASN A 103 4.65 -0.45 -16.77
N PHE A 104 4.11 0.44 -17.60
CA PHE A 104 4.84 1.59 -18.13
C PHE A 104 5.31 2.53 -17.01
N MET A 105 4.42 2.93 -16.09
CA MET A 105 4.75 3.83 -14.99
C MET A 105 5.79 3.23 -14.03
N LEU A 106 5.61 1.97 -13.64
CA LEU A 106 6.52 1.28 -12.73
C LEU A 106 7.90 1.07 -13.37
N ASN A 107 7.98 0.71 -14.65
CA ASN A 107 9.25 0.59 -15.36
C ASN A 107 9.96 1.95 -15.48
N ARG A 108 9.23 3.03 -15.74
CA ARG A 108 9.79 4.38 -15.75
C ARG A 108 10.42 4.74 -14.41
N LEU A 109 9.75 4.42 -13.30
CA LEU A 109 10.29 4.62 -11.94
C LEU A 109 11.56 3.77 -11.70
N ARG A 110 11.59 2.52 -12.14
CA ARG A 110 12.76 1.65 -11.98
C ARG A 110 14.00 2.13 -12.75
N LEU A 111 13.79 2.87 -13.83
CA LEU A 111 14.88 3.49 -14.60
C LEU A 111 15.43 4.77 -13.96
N ASP A 112 14.69 5.37 -13.02
CA ASP A 112 15.16 6.55 -12.28
C ASP A 112 16.04 6.09 -11.10
N PRO A 113 17.31 6.55 -11.02
CA PRO A 113 18.23 6.15 -9.94
C PRO A 113 17.73 6.46 -8.53
N ARG A 114 16.81 7.43 -8.39
CA ARG A 114 16.21 7.82 -7.11
C ARG A 114 15.18 6.80 -6.61
N SER A 115 14.57 6.04 -7.53
CA SER A 115 13.39 5.21 -7.28
C SER A 115 13.63 3.72 -7.54
N ASN A 116 14.63 3.12 -6.91
CA ASN A 116 14.74 1.66 -6.86
C ASN A 116 13.81 1.10 -5.78
N SER A 117 12.50 1.25 -6.02
CA SER A 117 11.45 0.98 -5.05
C SER A 117 10.74 -0.35 -5.30
N ILE A 118 10.10 -0.88 -4.26
CA ILE A 118 9.19 -2.03 -4.29
C ILE A 118 7.75 -1.50 -4.33
N PHE A 119 6.93 -2.00 -5.26
CA PHE A 119 5.54 -1.63 -5.43
C PHE A 119 4.63 -2.83 -5.22
N LEU A 120 3.77 -2.79 -4.20
CA LEU A 120 2.77 -3.82 -3.93
C LEU A 120 1.40 -3.36 -4.40
N GLY A 121 0.81 -4.08 -5.35
CA GLY A 121 -0.54 -3.82 -5.84
C GLY A 121 -1.62 -4.47 -4.97
N GLN A 122 -2.79 -3.83 -4.84
CA GLN A 122 -3.93 -4.43 -4.18
C GLN A 122 -4.65 -5.39 -5.12
N THR A 123 -4.29 -6.66 -5.07
CA THR A 123 -4.94 -7.72 -5.85
C THR A 123 -4.61 -9.10 -5.28
N THR A 124 -5.38 -10.11 -5.67
CA THR A 124 -5.06 -11.53 -5.49
C THR A 124 -4.90 -12.24 -6.85
N ASP A 125 -5.02 -11.50 -7.96
CA ASP A 125 -4.84 -12.01 -9.32
C ASP A 125 -3.35 -11.95 -9.70
N LEU A 126 -2.71 -13.13 -9.69
CA LEU A 126 -1.29 -13.30 -10.07
C LEU A 126 -1.01 -12.79 -11.48
N GLY A 127 -1.89 -13.10 -12.44
CA GLY A 127 -1.71 -12.69 -13.84
C GLY A 127 -1.72 -11.17 -13.98
N ARG A 128 -2.64 -10.47 -13.31
CA ARG A 128 -2.69 -9.01 -13.30
C ARG A 128 -1.46 -8.41 -12.62
N CYS A 129 -1.04 -8.97 -11.48
CA CYS A 129 0.18 -8.53 -10.81
C CYS A 129 1.39 -8.56 -11.75
N GLN A 130 1.58 -9.66 -12.46
CA GLN A 130 2.69 -9.84 -13.41
C GLN A 130 2.59 -8.91 -14.61
N ARG A 131 1.41 -8.77 -15.24
CA ARG A 131 1.24 -7.87 -16.41
C ARG A 131 1.43 -6.41 -16.03
N SER A 132 0.94 -6.01 -14.86
CA SER A 132 1.11 -4.66 -14.32
C SER A 132 2.53 -4.36 -13.84
N GLY A 133 3.37 -5.38 -13.69
CA GLY A 133 4.76 -5.22 -13.26
C GLY A 133 4.92 -4.88 -11.77
N PHE A 134 3.96 -5.21 -10.90
CA PHE A 134 4.13 -5.10 -9.45
C PHE A 134 5.15 -6.12 -8.94
N ASP A 135 5.88 -5.76 -7.89
CA ASP A 135 6.86 -6.63 -7.22
C ASP A 135 6.17 -7.62 -6.27
N GLY A 136 4.89 -7.44 -6.04
CA GLY A 136 4.06 -8.28 -5.21
C GLY A 136 2.69 -7.67 -5.00
N VAL A 137 1.97 -8.25 -4.05
CA VAL A 137 0.59 -7.86 -3.77
C VAL A 137 0.30 -7.76 -2.28
N TYR A 138 -0.76 -7.03 -1.97
CA TYR A 138 -1.35 -7.01 -0.64
C TYR A 138 -2.87 -7.10 -0.72
N THR A 139 -3.50 -7.51 0.39
CA THR A 139 -4.95 -7.49 0.54
C THR A 139 -5.36 -6.32 1.42
N TYR A 140 -6.51 -5.69 1.13
CA TYR A 140 -7.09 -4.63 1.96
C TYR A 140 -8.29 -5.13 2.77
N ALA A 141 -9.19 -5.84 2.11
CA ALA A 141 -10.34 -6.45 2.76
C ALA A 141 -10.09 -7.95 2.99
N ILE A 142 -10.58 -8.46 4.11
CA ILE A 142 -10.49 -9.86 4.42
C ILE A 142 -11.68 -10.55 3.77
N SER A 143 -11.40 -11.38 2.82
CA SER A 143 -12.33 -12.39 2.35
C SER A 143 -11.56 -13.69 2.18
N ASN A 144 -11.97 -14.74 2.91
CA ASN A 144 -11.50 -16.09 2.65
C ASN A 144 -10.06 -16.42 3.11
N PHE A 145 -9.78 -16.29 4.40
CA PHE A 145 -8.50 -16.70 5.04
C PHE A 145 -8.03 -18.11 4.72
N SER A 146 -8.97 -19.04 4.46
CA SER A 146 -8.64 -20.43 4.15
C SER A 146 -7.76 -20.59 2.90
N GLN A 147 -7.79 -19.60 1.98
CA GLN A 147 -7.02 -19.62 0.74
C GLN A 147 -5.68 -18.88 0.83
N TRP A 148 -5.38 -18.19 1.94
CA TRP A 148 -4.17 -17.35 2.03
C TRP A 148 -2.87 -18.11 1.89
N ARG A 149 -2.83 -19.33 2.41
CA ARG A 149 -1.65 -20.19 2.23
C ARG A 149 -1.43 -20.49 0.75
N GLU A 150 -2.47 -20.93 0.06
CA GLU A 150 -2.41 -21.28 -1.36
C GLU A 150 -2.04 -20.06 -2.22
N ILE A 151 -2.69 -18.92 -1.98
CA ILE A 151 -2.37 -17.65 -2.66
C ILE A 151 -0.92 -17.24 -2.39
N GLY A 152 -0.46 -17.33 -1.15
CA GLY A 152 0.92 -17.01 -0.78
C GLY A 152 1.93 -17.92 -1.48
N GLU A 153 1.65 -19.22 -1.58
CA GLU A 153 2.47 -20.18 -2.29
C GLU A 153 2.55 -19.87 -3.79
N TRP A 154 1.45 -19.42 -4.41
CA TRP A 154 1.44 -18.99 -5.82
C TRP A 154 2.34 -17.78 -6.07
N PHE A 155 2.19 -16.73 -5.25
CA PHE A 155 3.01 -15.52 -5.39
C PHE A 155 4.48 -15.81 -5.11
N HIS A 156 4.77 -16.58 -4.07
CA HIS A 156 6.13 -16.98 -3.74
C HIS A 156 6.78 -17.82 -4.86
N SER A 157 6.06 -18.77 -5.44
CA SER A 157 6.53 -19.58 -6.58
C SER A 157 6.85 -18.74 -7.80
N ALA A 158 6.15 -17.62 -7.98
CA ALA A 158 6.37 -16.66 -9.06
C ALA A 158 7.48 -15.64 -8.74
N GLY A 159 8.13 -15.74 -7.57
CA GLY A 159 9.15 -14.79 -7.12
C GLY A 159 8.60 -13.43 -6.69
N LEU A 160 7.32 -13.36 -6.34
CA LEU A 160 6.61 -12.14 -5.98
C LEU A 160 6.36 -12.08 -4.47
N LEU A 161 6.28 -10.85 -3.95
CA LEU A 161 5.98 -10.61 -2.54
C LEU A 161 4.49 -10.79 -2.25
N TRP A 162 4.19 -11.38 -1.08
CA TRP A 162 2.85 -11.55 -0.56
C TRP A 162 2.71 -10.86 0.80
N SER A 163 1.82 -9.87 0.90
CA SER A 163 1.56 -9.09 2.12
C SER A 163 0.07 -9.13 2.47
N PRO A 164 -0.41 -10.20 3.14
CA PRO A 164 -1.81 -10.30 3.54
C PRO A 164 -2.14 -9.33 4.68
N SER A 165 -3.37 -8.79 4.67
CA SER A 165 -3.89 -7.97 5.76
C SER A 165 -4.52 -8.84 6.84
N ILE A 166 -4.24 -8.56 8.10
CA ILE A 166 -4.90 -9.15 9.27
C ILE A 166 -5.64 -8.06 10.02
N PHE A 167 -6.83 -8.39 10.52
CA PHE A 167 -7.66 -7.48 11.32
C PHE A 167 -8.05 -8.14 12.65
N PRO A 168 -8.08 -7.36 13.76
CA PRO A 168 -8.56 -7.86 15.05
C PRO A 168 -10.07 -7.83 15.09
N GLY A 169 -10.87 -8.41 14.33
CA GLY A 169 -12.33 -8.28 14.33
C GLY A 169 -12.83 -6.86 14.65
N TYR A 170 -13.88 -6.41 14.03
CA TYR A 170 -14.50 -5.12 14.32
C TYR A 170 -15.97 -5.10 13.91
N ILE A 171 -16.71 -4.14 14.44
CA ILE A 171 -18.08 -3.84 14.03
C ILE A 171 -18.07 -2.51 13.28
N ASP A 172 -18.42 -2.54 12.00
CA ASP A 172 -18.54 -1.32 11.21
C ASP A 172 -19.98 -0.81 11.19
N SER A 173 -20.35 -0.08 12.23
CA SER A 173 -21.65 0.55 12.33
C SER A 173 -21.86 1.71 11.34
N ARG A 174 -20.79 2.26 10.76
CA ARG A 174 -20.87 3.33 9.75
C ARG A 174 -21.28 2.75 8.40
N GLU A 175 -20.87 1.56 8.05
CA GLU A 175 -21.25 0.92 6.81
C GLU A 175 -22.76 0.67 6.76
N LYS A 176 -23.39 0.36 7.90
CA LYS A 176 -24.84 0.27 8.02
C LYS A 176 -25.58 1.52 7.56
N ALA A 177 -25.01 2.69 7.77
CA ALA A 177 -25.59 3.96 7.30
C ALA A 177 -25.58 4.10 5.78
N TYR A 178 -24.69 3.41 5.08
CA TYR A 178 -24.54 3.47 3.62
C TYR A 178 -25.16 2.27 2.91
N THR A 179 -25.04 1.07 3.47
CA THR A 179 -25.46 -0.18 2.83
C THR A 179 -26.72 -0.79 3.44
N GLY A 180 -27.16 -0.32 4.61
CA GLY A 180 -28.24 -0.92 5.40
C GLY A 180 -27.84 -2.19 6.16
N GLU A 181 -26.62 -2.68 5.98
CA GLU A 181 -26.09 -3.89 6.63
C GLU A 181 -24.91 -3.55 7.52
N GLU A 182 -24.90 -4.10 8.74
CA GLU A 182 -23.80 -4.00 9.66
C GLU A 182 -22.80 -5.13 9.39
N LYS A 183 -21.55 -4.79 9.10
CA LYS A 183 -20.49 -5.78 8.99
C LYS A 183 -19.91 -6.06 10.36
N VAL A 184 -20.06 -7.31 10.80
CA VAL A 184 -19.48 -7.83 12.03
C VAL A 184 -18.41 -8.85 11.66
N TYR A 185 -17.20 -8.62 12.13
CA TYR A 185 -16.09 -9.56 11.98
C TYR A 185 -15.76 -10.12 13.35
N SER A 186 -16.02 -11.41 13.56
CA SER A 186 -15.83 -12.09 14.86
C SER A 186 -14.37 -12.48 15.10
N GLU A 187 -13.98 -12.51 16.39
CA GLU A 187 -12.74 -13.14 16.82
C GLU A 187 -12.82 -14.64 16.52
N GLY A 188 -11.91 -15.17 15.74
CA GLY A 188 -11.85 -16.62 15.43
C GLY A 188 -12.06 -16.98 13.98
N GLU A 189 -12.33 -16.00 13.12
CA GLU A 189 -12.30 -16.16 11.65
C GLU A 189 -10.91 -15.85 11.06
N TRP A 190 -9.87 -16.04 11.89
CA TRP A 190 -8.44 -15.80 11.57
C TRP A 190 -7.74 -17.03 11.02
#